data_b3ae51c392f47b05d054c57318c8dab6
#
_entry.id   b3ae51c392f47b05d054c57318c8dab6
#
_cell.length_a   1.000
_cell.length_b   1.000
_cell.length_c   1.000
_cell.angle_alpha   90.00
_cell.angle_beta   90.00
_cell.angle_gamma   90.00
#
_symmetry.space_group_name_H-M   'P 1'
#
loop_
_entity.id
_entity.type
_entity.pdbx_description
1 polymer ?
#
loop_
_entity_poly.entity_id
_entity_poly.type
_entity_poly.pdbx_seq_one_letter_code
_entity_poly.pdbx_strand_id
1 'polypeptide(L)'
;LSGLSDASANSILKLNYGSASMSYHKALDENGYSTIGAGFQATYSSLNLDITKLTFEDMLTQNGFTGTTTDILTNGSNQSYFDVNAGVLYSGSSNGINNYYAGVSMYHINRPKVSFKDKNWFLSGRITVHGGGSFPVSDVITIHSSVIHQIQNKASETTIGAAIAANLNQDQEKPTSVYLGSWVRFND
;
A
#
# COMPACT_ATOMS: atom_id res chain seq x y z
N LEU A 1 -9.01 2.17 12.11
CA LEU A 1 -10.06 2.10 11.09
C LEU A 1 -9.76 3.10 9.99
N SER A 2 -9.91 2.69 8.73
CA SER A 2 -9.80 3.57 7.57
C SER A 2 -10.87 3.23 6.54
N GLY A 3 -11.26 4.21 5.73
CA GLY A 3 -12.19 4.02 4.64
C GLY A 3 -11.86 4.97 3.50
N LEU A 4 -12.11 4.53 2.27
CA LEU A 4 -11.98 5.32 1.07
C LEU A 4 -13.15 5.04 0.14
N SER A 5 -13.63 6.10 -0.49
CA SER A 5 -14.55 6.03 -1.63
C SER A 5 -13.93 6.82 -2.77
N ASP A 6 -13.69 6.14 -3.87
CA ASP A 6 -13.13 6.72 -5.10
C ASP A 6 -14.07 6.48 -6.27
N ALA A 7 -14.24 7.49 -7.12
CA ALA A 7 -15.04 7.42 -8.32
C ALA A 7 -14.24 7.95 -9.50
N SER A 8 -13.94 7.09 -10.45
CA SER A 8 -13.16 7.39 -11.65
C SER A 8 -14.02 7.28 -12.91
N ALA A 9 -13.50 7.83 -14.04
CA ALA A 9 -14.16 7.83 -15.35
C ALA A 9 -15.62 8.33 -15.29
N ASN A 10 -15.86 9.54 -14.77
CA ASN A 10 -17.21 10.11 -14.59
C ASN A 10 -18.14 9.21 -13.76
N SER A 11 -17.62 8.60 -12.71
CA SER A 11 -18.35 7.66 -11.85
C SER A 11 -18.82 6.38 -12.57
N ILE A 12 -18.17 6.00 -13.66
CA ILE A 12 -18.38 4.68 -14.29
C ILE A 12 -17.80 3.58 -13.40
N LEU A 13 -16.63 3.82 -12.82
CA LEU A 13 -15.99 2.90 -11.89
C LEU A 13 -15.97 3.53 -10.49
N LYS A 14 -16.57 2.84 -9.51
CA LYS A 14 -16.58 3.25 -8.11
C LYS A 14 -15.91 2.18 -7.27
N LEU A 15 -14.88 2.57 -6.52
CA LEU A 15 -14.19 1.74 -5.55
C LEU A 15 -14.50 2.26 -4.15
N ASN A 16 -15.05 1.40 -3.31
CA ASN A 16 -15.21 1.67 -1.89
C ASN A 16 -14.47 0.61 -1.11
N TYR A 17 -13.71 1.00 -0.11
CA TYR A 17 -13.17 0.04 0.83
C TYR A 17 -13.20 0.56 2.27
N GLY A 18 -13.36 -0.37 3.20
CA GLY A 18 -13.23 -0.13 4.62
C GLY A 18 -12.26 -1.15 5.21
N SER A 19 -11.33 -0.70 6.04
CA SER A 19 -10.37 -1.59 6.69
C SER A 19 -10.26 -1.35 8.19
N ALA A 20 -10.01 -2.45 8.90
CA ALA A 20 -9.67 -2.47 10.31
C ALA A 20 -8.30 -3.10 10.49
N SER A 21 -7.45 -2.48 11.28
CA SER A 21 -6.13 -3.01 11.61
C SER A 21 -5.91 -3.00 13.12
N MET A 22 -5.14 -3.99 13.57
CA MET A 22 -4.67 -4.10 14.94
C MET A 22 -3.20 -4.48 14.94
N SER A 23 -2.47 -4.01 15.95
CA SER A 23 -1.08 -4.39 16.15
C SER A 23 -0.77 -4.54 17.62
N TYR A 24 0.21 -5.40 17.89
CA TYR A 24 0.75 -5.60 19.22
C TYR A 24 2.27 -5.45 19.14
N HIS A 25 2.84 -4.70 20.08
CA HIS A 25 4.26 -4.45 20.19
C HIS A 25 4.75 -4.91 21.55
N LYS A 26 5.90 -5.58 21.58
CA LYS A 26 6.57 -6.05 22.80
C LYS A 26 8.00 -5.57 22.83
N ALA A 27 8.40 -4.91 23.91
CA ALA A 27 9.81 -4.64 24.19
C ALA A 27 10.55 -5.96 24.47
N LEU A 28 11.74 -6.08 23.89
CA LEU A 28 12.62 -7.24 24.03
C LEU A 28 13.70 -7.02 25.08
N ASP A 29 13.94 -5.77 25.46
CA ASP A 29 14.91 -5.36 26.46
C ASP A 29 14.26 -4.44 27.52
N GLU A 30 14.90 -4.33 28.67
CA GLU A 30 14.42 -3.52 29.79
C GLU A 30 14.44 -2.02 29.48
N ASN A 31 15.32 -1.59 28.60
CA ASN A 31 15.46 -0.18 28.21
C ASN A 31 14.50 0.25 27.09
N GLY A 32 13.77 -0.70 26.50
CA GLY A 32 12.85 -0.44 25.40
C GLY A 32 13.52 -0.05 24.07
N TYR A 33 14.83 -0.31 23.95
CA TYR A 33 15.57 -0.02 22.71
C TYR A 33 15.30 -1.01 21.60
N SER A 34 14.84 -2.21 21.94
CA SER A 34 14.50 -3.26 20.97
C SER A 34 13.05 -3.66 21.13
N THR A 35 12.29 -3.58 20.06
CA THR A 35 10.87 -3.96 20.04
C THR A 35 10.56 -4.88 18.88
N ILE A 36 9.67 -5.81 19.09
CA ILE A 36 9.05 -6.60 18.05
C ILE A 36 7.56 -6.30 18.00
N GLY A 37 7.04 -6.04 16.81
CA GLY A 37 5.63 -5.80 16.57
C GLY A 37 5.07 -6.81 15.60
N ALA A 38 3.83 -7.23 15.80
CA ALA A 38 3.04 -7.99 14.83
C ALA A 38 1.73 -7.25 14.57
N GLY A 39 1.31 -7.22 13.31
CA GLY A 39 0.10 -6.53 12.89
C GLY A 39 -0.74 -7.37 11.94
N PHE A 40 -2.03 -7.13 12.01
CA PHE A 40 -3.04 -7.77 11.18
C PHE A 40 -4.00 -6.70 10.66
N GLN A 41 -4.42 -6.83 9.41
CA GLN A 41 -5.40 -5.95 8.78
C GLN A 41 -6.43 -6.78 8.00
N ALA A 42 -7.67 -6.41 8.14
CA ALA A 42 -8.80 -6.93 7.37
C ALA A 42 -9.43 -5.78 6.58
N THR A 43 -9.69 -6.00 5.30
CA THR A 43 -10.25 -5.01 4.40
C THR A 43 -11.43 -5.60 3.65
N TYR A 44 -12.54 -4.89 3.62
CA TYR A 44 -13.66 -5.18 2.72
C TYR A 44 -13.64 -4.16 1.59
N SER A 45 -13.62 -4.64 0.35
CA SER A 45 -13.59 -3.81 -0.85
C SER A 45 -14.81 -4.10 -1.71
N SER A 46 -15.42 -3.06 -2.27
CA SER A 46 -16.52 -3.14 -3.22
C SER A 46 -16.18 -2.30 -4.45
N LEU A 47 -16.18 -2.95 -5.60
CA LEU A 47 -15.92 -2.34 -6.90
C LEU A 47 -17.18 -2.41 -7.74
N ASN A 48 -17.70 -1.25 -8.11
CA ASN A 48 -18.92 -1.09 -8.89
C ASN A 48 -18.59 -0.52 -10.27
N LEU A 49 -19.03 -1.19 -11.32
CA LEU A 49 -18.94 -0.75 -12.69
C LEU A 49 -20.35 -0.38 -13.20
N ASP A 50 -20.58 0.89 -13.51
CA ASP A 50 -21.83 1.37 -14.11
C ASP A 50 -21.80 1.11 -15.61
N ILE A 51 -22.31 -0.04 -16.02
CA ILE A 51 -22.35 -0.47 -17.42
C ILE A 51 -23.27 0.38 -18.28
N THR A 52 -24.24 1.10 -17.68
CA THR A 52 -25.17 1.93 -18.44
C THR A 52 -24.50 3.18 -19.04
N LYS A 53 -23.35 3.54 -18.50
CA LYS A 53 -22.53 4.66 -18.98
C LYS A 53 -21.42 4.22 -19.95
N LEU A 54 -21.29 2.94 -20.22
CA LEU A 54 -20.32 2.42 -21.18
C LEU A 54 -20.87 2.56 -22.61
N THR A 55 -19.98 2.82 -23.55
CA THR A 55 -20.26 2.82 -24.98
C THR A 55 -19.56 1.64 -25.62
N PHE A 56 -20.30 0.87 -26.41
CA PHE A 56 -19.81 -0.33 -27.08
C PHE A 56 -19.78 -0.10 -28.60
N GLU A 57 -18.96 -0.86 -29.31
CA GLU A 57 -18.79 -0.74 -30.76
C GLU A 57 -20.11 -0.98 -31.52
N ASP A 58 -20.92 -1.95 -31.06
CA ASP A 58 -22.22 -2.29 -31.66
C ASP A 58 -23.29 -1.20 -31.51
N MET A 59 -23.08 -0.22 -30.65
CA MET A 59 -23.92 0.97 -30.52
C MET A 59 -23.71 1.97 -31.66
N LEU A 60 -22.60 1.87 -32.41
CA LEU A 60 -22.30 2.74 -33.54
C LEU A 60 -22.76 2.08 -34.83
N THR A 61 -23.79 2.66 -35.45
CA THR A 61 -24.35 2.18 -36.74
C THR A 61 -24.09 3.19 -37.82
N GLN A 62 -24.38 2.80 -39.08
CA GLN A 62 -24.31 3.73 -40.23
C GLN A 62 -25.23 4.95 -40.10
N ASN A 63 -26.28 4.84 -39.27
CA ASN A 63 -27.25 5.90 -39.01
C ASN A 63 -26.93 6.70 -37.72
N GLY A 64 -25.77 6.46 -37.12
CA GLY A 64 -25.35 7.12 -35.90
C GLY A 64 -25.37 6.22 -34.68
N PHE A 65 -25.30 6.82 -33.49
CA PHE A 65 -25.22 6.13 -32.20
C PHE A 65 -26.62 5.75 -31.69
N THR A 66 -26.86 4.46 -31.46
CA THR A 66 -28.20 3.95 -31.08
C THR A 66 -28.43 3.90 -29.57
N GLY A 67 -27.34 3.87 -28.77
CA GLY A 67 -27.42 3.76 -27.31
C GLY A 67 -27.84 2.37 -26.79
N THR A 68 -28.05 1.37 -27.66
CA THR A 68 -28.42 0.01 -27.32
C THR A 68 -27.33 -0.96 -27.70
N THR A 69 -26.97 -1.88 -26.83
CA THR A 69 -25.96 -2.94 -27.08
C THR A 69 -26.59 -4.32 -26.97
N THR A 70 -26.09 -5.24 -27.76
CA THR A 70 -26.39 -6.68 -27.64
C THR A 70 -25.45 -7.38 -26.68
N ASP A 71 -24.36 -6.72 -26.26
CA ASP A 71 -23.46 -7.22 -25.26
C ASP A 71 -24.11 -7.22 -23.87
N ILE A 72 -24.62 -8.39 -23.48
CA ILE A 72 -25.25 -8.58 -22.18
C ILE A 72 -24.17 -8.73 -21.12
N LEU A 73 -23.75 -7.63 -20.49
CA LEU A 73 -22.96 -7.64 -19.26
C LEU A 73 -23.89 -7.86 -18.05
N THR A 74 -24.70 -8.94 -18.09
CA THR A 74 -25.77 -9.18 -17.09
C THR A 74 -25.26 -9.59 -15.72
N ASN A 75 -24.01 -10.06 -15.60
CA ASN A 75 -23.45 -10.51 -14.34
C ASN A 75 -22.05 -9.95 -14.15
N GLY A 76 -21.88 -8.85 -13.43
CA GLY A 76 -20.54 -8.41 -13.09
C GLY A 76 -20.32 -6.92 -12.94
N SER A 77 -21.37 -6.15 -12.82
CA SER A 77 -21.25 -4.72 -12.50
C SER A 77 -20.80 -4.46 -11.06
N ASN A 78 -20.93 -5.44 -10.19
CA ASN A 78 -20.61 -5.36 -8.77
C ASN A 78 -19.69 -6.52 -8.36
N GLN A 79 -18.52 -6.17 -7.85
CA GLN A 79 -17.60 -7.14 -7.26
C GLN A 79 -17.22 -6.69 -5.85
N SER A 80 -17.38 -7.57 -4.88
CA SER A 80 -16.88 -7.32 -3.53
C SER A 80 -16.02 -8.49 -3.07
N TYR A 81 -15.02 -8.17 -2.27
CA TYR A 81 -14.13 -9.17 -1.71
C TYR A 81 -13.62 -8.73 -0.32
N PHE A 82 -13.23 -9.72 0.44
CA PHE A 82 -12.57 -9.56 1.72
C PHE A 82 -11.09 -9.89 1.57
N ASP A 83 -10.23 -9.04 2.10
CA ASP A 83 -8.79 -9.14 2.01
C ASP A 83 -8.15 -9.16 3.39
N VAL A 84 -7.11 -9.97 3.54
CA VAL A 84 -6.41 -10.19 4.81
C VAL A 84 -4.93 -9.97 4.60
N ASN A 85 -4.34 -9.16 5.48
CA ASN A 85 -2.92 -8.82 5.48
C ASN A 85 -2.33 -9.00 6.87
N ALA A 86 -1.07 -9.41 6.95
CA ALA A 86 -0.35 -9.52 8.21
C ALA A 86 1.13 -9.16 8.03
N GLY A 87 1.77 -8.76 9.11
CA GLY A 87 3.19 -8.44 9.08
C GLY A 87 3.83 -8.45 10.46
N VAL A 88 5.15 -8.52 10.44
CA VAL A 88 6.01 -8.45 11.61
C VAL A 88 7.07 -7.39 11.38
N LEU A 89 7.35 -6.60 12.40
CA LEU A 89 8.34 -5.53 12.40
C LEU A 89 9.23 -5.67 13.62
N TYR A 90 10.52 -5.66 13.40
CA TYR A 90 11.51 -5.44 14.42
C TYR A 90 12.03 -4.00 14.32
N SER A 91 12.11 -3.31 15.43
CA SER A 91 12.76 -2.00 15.52
C SER A 91 13.73 -1.99 16.70
N GLY A 92 14.87 -1.37 16.46
CA GLY A 92 15.94 -1.31 17.44
C GLY A 92 16.62 0.06 17.45
N SER A 93 17.31 0.34 18.54
CA SER A 93 18.16 1.51 18.67
C SER A 93 19.49 1.13 19.30
N SER A 94 20.59 1.61 18.71
CA SER A 94 21.90 1.54 19.33
C SER A 94 22.12 2.80 20.16
N ASN A 95 22.34 2.61 21.44
CA ASN A 95 22.63 3.69 22.39
C ASN A 95 21.53 4.77 22.47
N GLY A 96 20.28 4.45 22.12
CA GLY A 96 19.18 5.42 22.10
C GLY A 96 19.26 6.50 20.98
N ILE A 97 20.27 6.41 20.11
CA ILE A 97 20.58 7.44 19.12
C ILE A 97 20.32 6.92 17.69
N ASN A 98 20.98 5.80 17.34
CA ASN A 98 20.82 5.20 16.01
C ASN A 98 19.60 4.30 16.00
N ASN A 99 18.61 4.60 15.19
CA ASN A 99 17.39 3.83 15.07
C ASN A 99 17.38 3.04 13.77
N TYR A 100 16.99 1.78 13.84
CA TYR A 100 16.84 0.91 12.66
C TYR A 100 15.61 0.02 12.80
N TYR A 101 15.11 -0.42 11.66
CA TYR A 101 13.98 -1.33 11.61
C TYR A 101 14.12 -2.31 10.44
N ALA A 102 13.52 -3.48 10.60
CA ALA A 102 13.35 -4.45 9.55
C ALA A 102 12.02 -5.17 9.72
N GLY A 103 11.32 -5.39 8.63
CA GLY A 103 10.01 -6.00 8.67
C GLY A 103 9.70 -6.83 7.44
N VAL A 104 8.75 -7.75 7.62
CA VAL A 104 8.15 -8.53 6.55
C VAL A 104 6.65 -8.48 6.68
N SER A 105 5.97 -8.32 5.55
CA SER A 105 4.52 -8.35 5.49
C SER A 105 4.03 -9.17 4.30
N MET A 106 2.87 -9.78 4.48
CA MET A 106 2.17 -10.52 3.44
C MET A 106 0.78 -9.91 3.23
N TYR A 107 0.51 -9.52 2.01
CA TYR A 107 -0.78 -8.99 1.57
C TYR A 107 -1.52 -10.05 0.77
N HIS A 108 -2.85 -9.95 0.77
CA HIS A 108 -3.73 -10.87 0.04
C HIS A 108 -3.52 -12.34 0.45
N ILE A 109 -3.39 -12.59 1.76
CA ILE A 109 -3.11 -13.93 2.33
C ILE A 109 -4.21 -14.92 1.92
N ASN A 110 -5.46 -14.47 1.93
CA ASN A 110 -6.62 -15.26 1.56
C ASN A 110 -6.86 -15.34 0.04
N ARG A 111 -6.01 -14.68 -0.78
CA ARG A 111 -6.08 -14.66 -2.24
C ARG A 111 -7.51 -14.42 -2.74
N PRO A 112 -8.12 -13.26 -2.44
CA PRO A 112 -9.52 -13.03 -2.75
C PRO A 112 -9.79 -13.15 -4.26
N LYS A 113 -10.98 -13.64 -4.60
CA LYS A 113 -11.44 -13.68 -5.99
C LYS A 113 -11.86 -12.28 -6.40
N VAL A 114 -11.22 -11.76 -7.45
CA VAL A 114 -11.50 -10.43 -8.03
C VAL A 114 -11.81 -10.62 -9.51
N SER A 115 -13.09 -10.72 -9.87
CA SER A 115 -13.48 -10.92 -11.25
C SER A 115 -14.87 -10.36 -11.50
N PHE A 116 -15.04 -9.56 -12.55
CA PHE A 116 -16.35 -9.08 -13.02
C PHE A 116 -17.11 -10.09 -13.90
N LYS A 117 -16.44 -11.12 -14.37
CA LYS A 117 -17.02 -12.16 -15.23
C LYS A 117 -16.69 -13.51 -14.62
N ASP A 118 -17.48 -14.54 -14.80
CA ASP A 118 -17.34 -15.90 -14.23
C ASP A 118 -15.96 -16.58 -14.38
N LYS A 119 -14.93 -15.81 -14.66
CA LYS A 119 -13.53 -16.26 -14.67
C LYS A 119 -13.00 -16.31 -13.23
N ASN A 120 -12.39 -17.43 -12.88
CA ASN A 120 -11.73 -17.62 -11.60
C ASN A 120 -10.38 -16.86 -11.59
N TRP A 121 -10.43 -15.56 -11.37
CA TRP A 121 -9.23 -14.78 -11.17
C TRP A 121 -9.08 -14.43 -9.69
N PHE A 122 -7.94 -14.85 -9.14
CA PHE A 122 -7.58 -14.61 -7.75
C PHE A 122 -6.46 -13.58 -7.67
N LEU A 123 -6.58 -12.67 -6.72
CA LEU A 123 -5.51 -11.73 -6.42
C LEU A 123 -4.35 -12.48 -5.77
N SER A 124 -3.19 -12.45 -6.42
CA SER A 124 -2.00 -13.15 -5.92
C SER A 124 -1.49 -12.51 -4.64
N GLY A 125 -1.04 -13.33 -3.70
CA GLY A 125 -0.37 -12.85 -2.50
C GLY A 125 0.87 -12.03 -2.85
N ARG A 126 1.11 -10.95 -2.10
CA ARG A 126 2.30 -10.11 -2.20
C ARG A 126 3.11 -10.19 -0.92
N ILE A 127 4.39 -10.47 -1.04
CA ILE A 127 5.34 -10.43 0.06
C ILE A 127 6.14 -9.14 -0.08
N THR A 128 6.28 -8.42 1.04
CA THR A 128 7.09 -7.21 1.12
C THR A 128 8.08 -7.36 2.26
N VAL A 129 9.36 -7.15 1.94
CA VAL A 129 10.43 -7.04 2.93
C VAL A 129 10.90 -5.59 2.92
N HIS A 130 11.03 -5.00 4.07
CA HIS A 130 11.47 -3.62 4.19
C HIS A 130 12.39 -3.42 5.39
N GLY A 131 13.25 -2.43 5.28
CA GLY A 131 14.14 -2.04 6.36
C GLY A 131 14.69 -0.65 6.14
N GLY A 132 15.26 -0.10 7.19
CA GLY A 132 15.85 1.22 7.13
C GLY A 132 16.38 1.68 8.48
N GLY A 133 16.83 2.92 8.52
CA GLY A 133 17.31 3.49 9.76
C GLY A 133 17.49 5.00 9.69
N SER A 134 17.72 5.56 10.86
CA SER A 134 17.99 6.97 11.10
C SER A 134 19.26 7.07 11.95
N PHE A 135 20.27 7.72 11.39
CA PHE A 135 21.62 7.77 11.93
C PHE A 135 22.07 9.22 12.07
N PRO A 136 21.94 9.84 13.25
CA PRO A 136 22.52 11.13 13.52
C PRO A 136 24.06 11.07 13.39
N VAL A 137 24.63 11.84 12.48
CA VAL A 137 26.08 11.94 12.27
C VAL A 137 26.67 13.16 12.93
N SER A 138 25.84 14.14 13.27
CA SER A 138 26.18 15.30 14.09
C SER A 138 24.91 15.85 14.75
N ASP A 139 25.08 16.84 15.64
CA ASP A 139 23.94 17.51 16.29
C ASP A 139 22.96 18.17 15.31
N VAL A 140 23.43 18.44 14.09
CA VAL A 140 22.65 19.13 13.06
C VAL A 140 22.21 18.18 11.94
N ILE A 141 22.96 17.11 11.66
CA ILE A 141 22.74 16.25 10.48
C ILE A 141 22.34 14.84 10.89
N THR A 142 21.24 14.37 10.32
CA THR A 142 20.79 12.97 10.42
C THR A 142 20.66 12.36 9.02
N ILE A 143 21.20 11.16 8.85
CA ILE A 143 21.04 10.37 7.62
C ILE A 143 19.92 9.36 7.83
N HIS A 144 18.97 9.33 6.90
CA HIS A 144 17.91 8.33 6.81
C HIS A 144 18.18 7.42 5.63
N SER A 145 18.00 6.12 5.79
CA SER A 145 18.08 5.14 4.70
C SER A 145 16.90 4.20 4.73
N SER A 146 16.47 3.74 3.57
CA SER A 146 15.38 2.75 3.48
C SER A 146 15.54 1.86 2.25
N VAL A 147 15.07 0.63 2.39
CA VAL A 147 14.93 -0.35 1.31
C VAL A 147 13.59 -1.04 1.44
N ILE A 148 12.94 -1.23 0.30
CA ILE A 148 11.71 -2.02 0.18
C ILE A 148 11.90 -2.97 -0.99
N HIS A 149 11.64 -4.25 -0.77
CA HIS A 149 11.58 -5.27 -1.80
C HIS A 149 10.22 -5.95 -1.76
N GLN A 150 9.54 -6.03 -2.90
CA GLN A 150 8.21 -6.61 -3.01
C GLN A 150 8.19 -7.64 -4.14
N ILE A 151 7.48 -8.74 -3.90
CA ILE A 151 7.25 -9.79 -4.88
C ILE A 151 5.76 -10.09 -4.91
N GLN A 152 5.18 -10.05 -6.10
CA GLN A 152 3.80 -10.46 -6.34
C GLN A 152 3.73 -11.27 -7.62
N ASN A 153 3.34 -12.54 -7.51
CA ASN A 153 3.33 -13.49 -8.63
C ASN A 153 4.73 -13.60 -9.27
N LYS A 154 4.90 -13.14 -10.52
CA LYS A 154 6.16 -13.17 -11.27
C LYS A 154 6.85 -11.81 -11.37
N ALA A 155 6.25 -10.78 -10.79
CA ALA A 155 6.82 -9.44 -10.79
C ALA A 155 7.52 -9.17 -9.45
N SER A 156 8.67 -8.53 -9.50
CA SER A 156 9.37 -8.02 -8.34
C SER A 156 9.73 -6.55 -8.51
N GLU A 157 9.89 -5.88 -7.40
CA GLU A 157 10.26 -4.46 -7.35
C GLU A 157 11.15 -4.21 -6.13
N THR A 158 12.25 -3.50 -6.34
CA THR A 158 13.13 -3.05 -5.26
C THR A 158 13.24 -1.53 -5.30
N THR A 159 12.98 -0.88 -4.18
CA THR A 159 13.21 0.55 -4.02
C THR A 159 14.23 0.77 -2.92
N ILE A 160 15.28 1.52 -3.20
CA ILE A 160 16.33 1.90 -2.25
C ILE A 160 16.43 3.41 -2.22
N GLY A 161 16.57 3.98 -1.04
CA GLY A 161 16.69 5.42 -0.92
C GLY A 161 17.40 5.88 0.33
N ALA A 162 17.83 7.13 0.27
CA ALA A 162 18.42 7.83 1.40
C ALA A 162 17.99 9.30 1.40
N ALA A 163 17.94 9.88 2.60
CA ALA A 163 17.70 11.30 2.81
C ALA A 163 18.64 11.83 3.89
N ILE A 164 19.01 13.10 3.73
CA ILE A 164 19.73 13.86 4.75
C ILE A 164 18.76 14.86 5.35
N ALA A 165 18.65 14.87 6.67
CA ALA A 165 17.92 15.88 7.42
C ALA A 165 18.94 16.85 8.04
N ALA A 166 18.75 18.15 7.84
CA ALA A 166 19.50 19.21 8.50
C ALA A 166 18.59 19.96 9.48
N ASN A 167 18.91 19.95 10.75
CA ASN A 167 18.22 20.67 11.79
C ASN A 167 18.71 22.13 11.78
N LEU A 168 17.84 23.06 11.38
CA LEU A 168 18.16 24.49 11.28
C LEU A 168 18.00 25.21 12.62
N ASN A 169 17.20 24.66 13.51
CA ASN A 169 16.97 25.23 14.83
C ASN A 169 16.94 24.10 15.87
N GLN A 170 17.73 24.27 16.94
CA GLN A 170 17.77 23.34 18.07
C GLN A 170 16.75 23.69 19.17
N ASP A 171 15.83 24.62 18.89
CA ASP A 171 14.76 24.96 19.82
C ASP A 171 13.84 23.75 20.04
N GLN A 172 13.76 23.25 21.25
CA GLN A 172 12.95 22.09 21.60
C GLN A 172 11.44 22.33 21.45
N GLU A 173 11.00 23.59 21.50
CA GLU A 173 9.59 23.92 21.34
C GLU A 173 9.15 24.01 19.88
N LYS A 174 10.05 24.34 18.96
CA LYS A 174 9.76 24.48 17.50
C LYS A 174 10.92 23.98 16.64
N PRO A 175 11.18 22.68 16.62
CA PRO A 175 12.26 22.15 15.79
C PRO A 175 11.96 22.39 14.31
N THR A 176 12.93 22.96 13.59
CA THR A 176 12.84 23.17 12.14
C THR A 176 13.90 22.36 11.46
N SER A 177 13.50 21.48 10.53
CA SER A 177 14.40 20.62 9.78
C SER A 177 14.11 20.69 8.30
N VAL A 178 15.16 20.65 7.48
CA VAL A 178 15.08 20.53 6.02
C VAL A 178 15.54 19.14 5.62
N TYR A 179 14.79 18.49 4.74
CA TYR A 179 15.08 17.15 4.23
C TYR A 179 15.40 17.21 2.75
N LEU A 180 16.48 16.55 2.34
CA LEU A 180 16.83 16.29 0.95
C LEU A 180 17.06 14.79 0.77
N GLY A 181 16.33 14.16 -0.14
CA GLY A 181 16.43 12.72 -0.35
C GLY A 181 16.18 12.29 -1.78
N SER A 182 16.63 11.08 -2.10
CA SER A 182 16.43 10.45 -3.39
C SER A 182 16.17 8.96 -3.23
N TRP A 183 15.28 8.43 -4.07
CA TRP A 183 14.92 7.00 -4.13
C TRP A 183 15.03 6.51 -5.56
N VAL A 184 15.60 5.34 -5.72
CA VAL A 184 15.73 4.64 -6.99
C VAL A 184 14.93 3.36 -6.94
N ARG A 185 14.12 3.14 -7.97
CA ARG A 185 13.32 1.92 -8.15
C ARG A 185 13.94 1.07 -9.23
N PHE A 186 14.12 -0.20 -8.91
CA PHE A 186 14.54 -1.24 -9.82
C PHE A 186 13.37 -2.20 -10.02
N ASN A 187 13.01 -2.47 -11.27
CA ASN A 187 12.00 -3.46 -11.65
C ASN A 187 12.72 -4.58 -12.38
N ASP A 188 12.37 -5.81 -12.06
CA ASP A 188 12.81 -7.01 -12.78
C ASP A 188 11.70 -7.50 -13.73
#